data_73b51118c9dd833bd3a9c012729fd24b
#
_entry.id   73b51118c9dd833bd3a9c012729fd24b
#
_cell.length_a   1.000
_cell.length_b   1.000
_cell.length_c   1.000
_cell.angle_alpha   90.00
_cell.angle_beta   90.00
_cell.angle_gamma   90.00
#
_symmetry.space_group_name_H-M   'P 1'
#
loop_
_entity.id
_entity.type
_entity.pdbx_description
1 polymer ?
#
loop_
_entity_poly.entity_id
_entity_poly.type
_entity_poly.pdbx_seq_one_letter_code
_entity_poly.pdbx_strand_id
1 'polypeptide(L)'
;MKIIISAKITQGYPKWRDAFVSADTLRDKHGLKVLAWGHPKGDENKVYQVIEVESMEKMQEAIKDPEIENLRSNAGVDFESQEVIVLEE
;
A
#
# COMPACT_ATOMS: atom_id res chain seq x y z
N MET A 1 -3.13 10.64 11.00
CA MET A 1 -4.01 9.47 11.14
C MET A 1 -3.28 8.26 10.59
N LYS A 2 -3.49 7.12 11.19
CA LYS A 2 -2.84 5.87 10.76
C LYS A 2 -3.84 4.95 10.10
N ILE A 3 -3.42 4.29 9.04
CA ILE A 3 -4.26 3.32 8.32
C ILE A 3 -3.49 2.02 8.11
N ILE A 4 -4.22 0.91 8.09
CA ILE A 4 -3.69 -0.39 7.71
C ILE A 4 -4.31 -0.75 6.36
N ILE A 5 -3.46 -1.04 5.38
CA ILE A 5 -3.90 -1.49 4.06
C ILE A 5 -3.42 -2.92 3.88
N SER A 6 -4.32 -3.80 3.47
CA SER A 6 -3.96 -5.16 3.09
C SER A 6 -4.56 -5.54 1.77
N ALA A 7 -3.91 -6.44 1.05
CA ALA A 7 -4.39 -6.95 -0.23
C ALA A 7 -3.70 -8.27 -0.57
N LYS A 8 -4.37 -9.09 -1.36
CA LYS A 8 -3.74 -10.26 -1.96
C LYS A 8 -2.86 -9.81 -3.12
N ILE A 9 -1.79 -10.56 -3.36
CA ILE A 9 -0.89 -10.33 -4.48
C ILE A 9 -0.79 -11.60 -5.33
N THR A 10 -0.63 -11.42 -6.65
CA THR A 10 -0.73 -12.51 -7.62
C THR A 10 0.58 -12.85 -8.31
N GLN A 11 1.64 -12.08 -8.10
CA GLN A 11 2.91 -12.24 -8.82
C GLN A 11 4.12 -12.47 -7.89
N GLY A 12 3.86 -12.83 -6.65
CA GLY A 12 4.89 -13.14 -5.66
C GLY A 12 5.33 -11.93 -4.85
N TYR A 13 5.77 -12.21 -3.63
CA TYR A 13 6.16 -11.19 -2.68
C TYR A 13 7.38 -10.37 -3.11
N PRO A 14 8.47 -10.98 -3.66
CA PRO A 14 9.63 -10.19 -4.06
C PRO A 14 9.31 -9.11 -5.08
N LYS A 15 8.44 -9.39 -6.05
CA LYS A 15 8.04 -8.40 -7.04
C LYS A 15 7.26 -7.26 -6.41
N TRP A 16 6.31 -7.58 -5.52
CA TRP A 16 5.54 -6.57 -4.80
C TRP A 16 6.45 -5.71 -3.92
N ARG A 17 7.36 -6.35 -3.17
CA ARG A 17 8.30 -5.64 -2.29
C ARG A 17 9.15 -4.65 -3.06
N ASP A 18 9.72 -5.06 -4.19
CA ASP A 18 10.57 -4.19 -4.99
C ASP A 18 9.79 -2.99 -5.53
N ALA A 19 8.57 -3.21 -5.99
CA ALA A 19 7.68 -2.13 -6.43
C ALA A 19 7.31 -1.21 -5.27
N PHE A 20 7.00 -1.77 -4.10
CA PHE A 20 6.65 -1.02 -2.90
C PHE A 20 7.79 -0.10 -2.47
N VAL A 21 9.01 -0.62 -2.40
CA VAL A 21 10.18 0.18 -2.03
C VAL A 21 10.44 1.28 -3.06
N SER A 22 10.28 0.99 -4.35
CA SER A 22 10.50 1.98 -5.41
C SER A 22 9.49 3.13 -5.40
N ALA A 23 8.36 2.97 -4.72
CA ALA A 23 7.29 3.96 -4.66
C ALA A 23 7.46 5.03 -3.58
N ASP A 24 8.58 5.06 -2.87
CA ASP A 24 8.81 6.02 -1.79
C ASP A 24 8.61 7.48 -2.23
N THR A 25 9.12 7.82 -3.42
CA THR A 25 8.99 9.18 -3.96
C THR A 25 7.53 9.56 -4.20
N LEU A 26 6.74 8.63 -4.71
CA LEU A 26 5.31 8.85 -4.94
C LEU A 26 4.55 9.01 -3.63
N ARG A 27 4.91 8.23 -2.61
CA ARG A 27 4.30 8.37 -1.28
C ARG A 27 4.64 9.71 -0.66
N ASP A 28 5.89 10.15 -0.76
CA ASP A 28 6.31 11.47 -0.25
C ASP A 28 5.53 12.60 -0.91
N LYS A 29 5.28 12.49 -2.20
CA LYS A 29 4.49 13.47 -2.96
C LYS A 29 3.09 13.68 -2.37
N HIS A 30 2.49 12.62 -1.82
CA HIS A 30 1.14 12.66 -1.24
C HIS A 30 1.14 12.75 0.28
N GLY A 31 2.29 12.93 0.91
CA GLY A 31 2.37 13.02 2.36
C GLY A 31 2.10 11.71 3.09
N LEU A 32 2.40 10.58 2.45
CA LEU A 32 2.23 9.25 3.03
C LEU A 32 3.54 8.78 3.63
N LYS A 33 3.50 8.36 4.91
CA LYS A 33 4.67 7.84 5.61
C LYS A 33 4.44 6.38 5.98
N VAL A 34 5.29 5.50 5.48
CA VAL A 34 5.23 4.07 5.81
C VAL A 34 5.83 3.85 7.19
N LEU A 35 5.05 3.24 8.08
CA LEU A 35 5.50 2.90 9.43
C LEU A 35 5.95 1.46 9.54
N ALA A 36 5.28 0.54 8.82
CA ALA A 36 5.61 -0.87 8.79
C ALA A 36 4.99 -1.52 7.55
N TRP A 37 5.56 -2.66 7.12
CA TRP A 37 5.03 -3.43 6.00
C TRP A 37 5.60 -4.84 6.01
N GLY A 38 4.90 -5.75 5.39
CA GLY A 38 5.33 -7.14 5.30
C GLY A 38 4.19 -8.06 4.92
N HIS A 39 4.40 -9.35 5.12
CA HIS A 39 3.38 -10.37 4.93
C HIS A 39 3.24 -11.21 6.21
N PRO A 40 2.09 -11.88 6.42
CA PRO A 40 1.95 -12.78 7.56
C PRO A 40 2.99 -13.90 7.50
N LYS A 41 3.46 -14.33 8.64
CA LYS A 41 4.35 -15.48 8.71
C LYS A 41 3.64 -16.70 8.11
N GLY A 42 4.27 -17.31 7.12
CA GLY A 42 3.72 -18.50 6.44
C GLY A 42 2.78 -18.19 5.29
N ASP A 43 2.47 -16.91 5.00
CA ASP A 43 1.63 -16.54 3.86
C ASP A 43 2.23 -15.35 3.11
N GLU A 44 2.89 -15.63 1.99
CA GLU A 44 3.50 -14.62 1.13
C GLU A 44 2.54 -14.08 0.06
N ASN A 45 1.29 -14.53 0.04
CA ASN A 45 0.31 -14.11 -0.96
C ASN A 45 -0.56 -12.95 -0.51
N LYS A 46 -0.37 -12.47 0.70
CA LYS A 46 -1.09 -11.32 1.26
C LYS A 46 -0.10 -10.36 1.89
N VAL A 47 -0.27 -9.08 1.62
CA VAL A 47 0.63 -8.04 2.14
C VAL A 47 -0.13 -7.07 3.02
N TYR A 48 0.59 -6.49 3.98
CA TYR A 48 0.09 -5.48 4.91
C TYR A 48 1.02 -4.29 4.92
N GLN A 49 0.45 -3.09 5.02
CA GLN A 49 1.20 -1.84 5.21
C GLN A 49 0.50 -1.02 6.27
N VAL A 50 1.28 -0.41 7.14
CA VAL A 50 0.79 0.59 8.09
C VAL A 50 1.34 1.94 7.63
N ILE A 51 0.44 2.86 7.32
CA ILE A 51 0.81 4.15 6.73
C ILE A 51 0.22 5.27 7.58
N GLU A 52 1.03 6.28 7.84
CA GLU A 52 0.56 7.52 8.44
C GLU A 52 0.22 8.51 7.34
N VAL A 53 -0.97 9.09 7.38
CA VAL A 53 -1.46 10.07 6.41
C VAL A 53 -1.92 11.33 7.14
N GLU A 54 -1.80 12.48 6.48
CA GLU A 54 -2.24 13.76 7.06
C GLU A 54 -3.76 13.83 7.18
N SER A 55 -4.47 13.31 6.18
CA SER A 55 -5.93 13.34 6.12
C SER A 55 -6.45 12.30 5.15
N MET A 56 -7.74 11.98 5.23
CA MET A 56 -8.38 11.11 4.24
C MET A 56 -8.42 11.72 2.86
N GLU A 57 -8.45 13.05 2.75
CA GLU A 57 -8.35 13.74 1.46
C GLU A 57 -7.04 13.41 0.76
N LYS A 58 -5.92 13.49 1.49
CA LYS A 58 -4.60 13.16 0.96
C LYS A 58 -4.52 11.70 0.54
N MET A 59 -5.10 10.81 1.33
CA MET A 59 -5.15 9.39 0.99
C MET A 59 -5.94 9.15 -0.30
N GLN A 60 -7.05 9.84 -0.47
CA GLN A 60 -7.87 9.71 -1.67
C GLN A 60 -7.17 10.26 -2.91
N GLU A 61 -6.42 11.35 -2.78
CA GLU A 61 -5.58 11.86 -3.86
C GLU A 61 -4.55 10.82 -4.30
N ALA A 62 -3.92 10.15 -3.34
CA ALA A 62 -2.93 9.10 -3.63
C ALA A 62 -3.57 7.92 -4.35
N ILE A 63 -4.74 7.46 -3.90
CA ILE A 63 -5.46 6.35 -4.52
C ILE A 63 -5.81 6.66 -5.98
N LYS A 64 -6.12 7.92 -6.28
CA LYS A 64 -6.50 8.35 -7.62
C LYS A 64 -5.30 8.68 -8.53
N ASP A 65 -4.09 8.68 -7.99
CA ASP A 65 -2.89 8.96 -8.78
C ASP A 65 -2.64 7.80 -9.76
N PRO A 66 -2.68 8.05 -11.09
CA PRO A 66 -2.47 6.98 -12.08
C PRO A 66 -1.11 6.29 -11.96
N GLU A 67 -0.08 6.99 -11.53
CA GLU A 67 1.25 6.39 -11.33
C GLU A 67 1.23 5.37 -10.20
N ILE A 68 0.54 5.68 -9.10
CA ILE A 68 0.40 4.76 -7.97
C ILE A 68 -0.45 3.56 -8.38
N GLU A 69 -1.56 3.79 -9.07
CA GLU A 69 -2.44 2.72 -9.53
C GLU A 69 -1.70 1.77 -10.48
N ASN A 70 -0.98 2.31 -11.46
CA ASN A 70 -0.22 1.51 -12.41
C ASN A 70 0.88 0.72 -11.72
N LEU A 71 1.59 1.33 -10.79
CA LEU A 71 2.66 0.66 -10.05
C LEU A 71 2.11 -0.53 -9.26
N ARG A 72 1.00 -0.33 -8.58
CA ARG A 72 0.36 -1.39 -7.78
C ARG A 72 -0.19 -2.50 -8.66
N SER A 73 -0.83 -2.15 -9.77
CA SER A 73 -1.33 -3.12 -10.74
C SER A 73 -0.20 -3.98 -11.30
N ASN A 74 0.90 -3.36 -11.71
CA ASN A 74 2.08 -4.05 -12.23
C ASN A 74 2.76 -4.93 -11.17
N ALA A 75 2.64 -4.55 -9.90
CA ALA A 75 3.16 -5.35 -8.77
C ALA A 75 2.30 -6.56 -8.44
N GLY A 76 1.16 -6.72 -9.09
CA GLY A 76 0.27 -7.85 -8.88
C GLY A 76 -0.73 -7.68 -7.75
N VAL A 77 -1.04 -6.46 -7.35
CA VAL A 77 -2.05 -6.21 -6.31
C VAL A 77 -3.45 -6.54 -6.85
N ASP A 78 -4.17 -7.38 -6.12
CA ASP A 78 -5.58 -7.63 -6.39
C ASP A 78 -6.42 -6.58 -5.66
N PHE A 79 -6.88 -5.57 -6.40
CA PHE A 79 -7.62 -4.46 -5.81
C PHE A 79 -8.96 -4.88 -5.19
N GLU A 80 -9.58 -5.93 -5.70
CA GLU A 80 -10.85 -6.42 -5.14
C GLU A 80 -10.68 -6.99 -3.73
N SER A 81 -9.49 -7.48 -3.41
CA SER A 81 -9.18 -8.04 -2.10
C SER A 81 -8.73 -6.99 -1.10
N GLN A 82 -8.55 -5.74 -1.53
CA GLN A 82 -7.98 -4.70 -0.68
C GLN A 82 -8.90 -4.34 0.48
N GLU A 83 -8.33 -4.29 1.67
CA GLU A 83 -9.00 -3.80 2.86
C GLU A 83 -8.24 -2.62 3.43
N VAL A 84 -8.97 -1.60 3.86
CA VAL A 84 -8.41 -0.40 4.48
C VAL A 84 -9.05 -0.23 5.84
N ILE A 85 -8.22 -0.21 6.89
CA ILE A 85 -8.67 0.00 8.26
C ILE A 85 -8.10 1.32 8.75
N VAL A 86 -8.97 2.23 9.17
CA VAL A 86 -8.57 3.50 9.76
C VAL A 86 -8.46 3.31 11.27
N LEU A 87 -7.32 3.67 11.84
CA LEU A 87 -7.09 3.55 13.27
C LEU A 87 -7.36 4.87 13.98
N GLU A 88 -8.09 4.82 15.06
CA GLU A 88 -8.30 5.95 15.97
C GLU A 88 -7.51 5.70 17.26
N GLU A 89 -6.91 6.75 17.79
CA GLU A 89 -6.18 6.69 19.06
C GLU A 89 -7.02 7.22 20.20
#